data_d8f3b75bcb9e3487955e3cf1dc28bee3
#
_entry.id   d8f3b75bcb9e3487955e3cf1dc28bee3
#
_cell.length_a   1.000
_cell.length_b   1.000
_cell.length_c   1.000
_cell.angle_alpha   90.00
_cell.angle_beta   90.00
_cell.angle_gamma   90.00
#
_symmetry.space_group_name_H-M   'P 1'
#
loop_
_entity.id
_entity.type
_entity.pdbx_description
1 polymer ?
#
loop_
_entity_poly.entity_id
_entity_poly.type
_entity_poly.pdbx_seq_one_letter_code
_entity_poly.pdbx_strand_id
1 'polypeptide(L)'
;MVLVRAGIGAALDSAGGGMNFHGIGIQRGHDQPDDERFAKPRLTLFACGGAMAMRADVFRKTGGFDEDFFAYYEDVDLGWRTWLMGYSVRYEPKAICYHDLSSTSRRVPPERLRRLQVRNPLLVCFKNYDDANLQRVLPTMTGLALRRALLHLGPIDREPYRIEDMKTLPGSGFWGKWKLGWAKRTRTQVVNRVGVADLLSLDELYGGWDHWMARRQSIQALRKRPDSEILPLFLHPHWRIEQDPAYASLQNGLSAFMQVDDMFAGLTNLGEEPI
;
A
#
# COMPACT_ATOMS: atom_id res chain seq x y z
N MET A 1 1.74 12.89 18.68
CA MET A 1 0.51 12.74 17.86
C MET A 1 -0.43 11.91 18.70
N VAL A 2 -1.64 12.39 18.89
CA VAL A 2 -2.70 11.73 19.68
C VAL A 2 -3.80 11.38 18.72
N LEU A 3 -4.26 10.16 18.74
CA LEU A 3 -5.32 9.68 17.87
C LEU A 3 -6.62 9.60 18.65
N VAL A 4 -7.68 9.94 17.98
CA VAL A 4 -9.03 10.05 18.50
C VAL A 4 -9.85 8.84 18.02
N ARG A 5 -10.71 8.28 18.87
CA ARG A 5 -11.72 7.30 18.46
C ARG A 5 -12.63 7.92 17.42
N ALA A 6 -12.79 7.25 16.27
CA ALA A 6 -13.75 7.66 15.25
C ALA A 6 -14.74 6.52 15.03
N GLY A 7 -16.02 6.82 15.07
CA GLY A 7 -17.07 5.86 14.78
C GLY A 7 -18.44 6.52 14.78
N ILE A 8 -19.32 6.03 13.91
CA ILE A 8 -20.75 6.34 13.95
C ILE A 8 -21.48 5.12 14.51
N GLY A 9 -22.14 5.28 15.64
CA GLY A 9 -22.83 4.17 16.32
C GLY A 9 -21.91 3.36 17.25
N ALA A 10 -22.09 2.05 17.30
CA ALA A 10 -21.39 1.15 18.22
C ALA A 10 -20.06 0.59 17.68
N ALA A 11 -19.66 0.94 16.47
CA ALA A 11 -18.45 0.44 15.84
C ALA A 11 -17.32 1.47 15.82
N LEU A 12 -16.08 1.00 16.01
CA LEU A 12 -14.89 1.82 15.88
C LEU A 12 -14.51 2.00 14.40
N ASP A 13 -14.06 3.20 14.04
CA ASP A 13 -13.37 3.42 12.78
C ASP A 13 -11.86 3.17 12.96
N SER A 14 -11.25 3.71 14.01
CA SER A 14 -9.84 3.53 14.28
C SER A 14 -9.50 3.69 15.76
N ALA A 15 -8.74 2.75 16.30
CA ALA A 15 -8.08 2.81 17.59
C ALA A 15 -6.54 2.78 17.42
N GLY A 16 -6.03 3.48 16.40
CA GLY A 16 -4.63 3.47 15.97
C GLY A 16 -4.45 2.73 14.65
N GLY A 17 -3.36 3.04 13.96
CA GLY A 17 -3.06 2.45 12.67
C GLY A 17 -1.69 1.79 12.61
N GLY A 18 -1.60 0.71 11.88
CA GLY A 18 -0.38 0.05 11.43
C GLY A 18 -0.48 -0.27 9.94
N MET A 19 0.43 -1.07 9.42
CA MET A 19 0.40 -1.47 8.02
C MET A 19 1.04 -2.84 7.85
N ASN A 20 0.76 -3.50 6.73
CA ASN A 20 1.51 -4.68 6.33
C ASN A 20 2.85 -4.32 5.66
N PHE A 21 3.70 -5.31 5.36
CA PHE A 21 5.04 -5.05 4.82
C PHE A 21 5.05 -4.33 3.46
N HIS A 22 4.00 -4.44 2.66
CA HIS A 22 3.91 -3.81 1.34
C HIS A 22 3.02 -2.55 1.30
N GLY A 23 2.84 -1.91 2.46
CA GLY A 23 2.31 -0.56 2.55
C GLY A 23 0.81 -0.43 2.77
N ILE A 24 0.07 -1.54 2.87
CA ILE A 24 -1.37 -1.44 3.08
C ILE A 24 -1.67 -1.04 4.52
N GLY A 25 -2.25 0.14 4.69
CA GLY A 25 -2.66 0.65 5.99
C GLY A 25 -3.80 -0.17 6.60
N ILE A 26 -3.69 -0.43 7.90
CA ILE A 26 -4.64 -1.22 8.68
C ILE A 26 -5.05 -0.38 9.87
N GLN A 27 -6.35 -0.10 10.00
CA GLN A 27 -6.92 0.57 11.15
C GLN A 27 -7.23 -0.47 12.23
N ARG A 28 -6.62 -0.31 13.39
CA ARG A 28 -6.89 -1.19 14.54
C ARG A 28 -8.32 -0.99 15.03
N GLY A 29 -9.05 -2.07 15.22
CA GLY A 29 -10.42 -2.03 15.70
C GLY A 29 -11.47 -1.60 14.68
N HIS A 30 -11.11 -1.47 13.38
CA HIS A 30 -12.08 -1.10 12.35
C HIS A 30 -13.26 -2.08 12.31
N ASP A 31 -14.48 -1.53 12.29
CA ASP A 31 -15.75 -2.25 12.34
C ASP A 31 -15.96 -3.14 13.60
N GLN A 32 -15.13 -2.98 14.63
CA GLN A 32 -15.30 -3.71 15.88
C GLN A 32 -16.06 -2.89 16.93
N PRO A 33 -16.75 -3.56 17.88
CA PRO A 33 -17.35 -2.87 19.03
C PRO A 33 -16.29 -2.13 19.83
N ASP A 34 -16.66 -0.96 20.37
CA ASP A 34 -15.83 -0.20 21.28
C ASP A 34 -15.89 -0.84 22.67
N ASP A 35 -14.86 -1.58 23.05
CA ASP A 35 -14.78 -2.31 24.30
C ASP A 35 -13.43 -2.13 25.03
N GLU A 36 -13.22 -2.87 26.12
CA GLU A 36 -12.04 -2.75 26.98
C GLU A 36 -10.71 -3.02 26.25
N ARG A 37 -10.71 -3.76 25.15
CA ARG A 37 -9.49 -3.99 24.32
C ARG A 37 -8.90 -2.69 23.79
N PHE A 38 -9.73 -1.66 23.65
CA PHE A 38 -9.36 -0.34 23.12
C PHE A 38 -9.31 0.75 24.20
N ALA A 39 -9.49 0.40 25.46
CA ALA A 39 -9.57 1.36 26.57
C ALA A 39 -8.20 1.88 27.04
N LYS A 40 -7.09 1.28 26.60
CA LYS A 40 -5.75 1.65 27.05
C LYS A 40 -4.98 2.43 25.97
N PRO A 41 -4.24 3.50 26.36
CA PRO A 41 -3.33 4.19 25.46
C PRO A 41 -2.22 3.25 24.97
N ARG A 42 -1.78 3.45 23.72
CA ARG A 42 -0.69 2.64 23.16
C ARG A 42 0.06 3.35 22.04
N LEU A 43 1.25 2.86 21.75
CA LEU A 43 2.00 3.27 20.56
C LEU A 43 1.35 2.71 19.30
N THR A 44 1.39 3.48 18.21
CA THR A 44 0.82 3.11 16.91
C THR A 44 1.70 3.67 15.80
N LEU A 45 1.71 3.05 14.62
CA LEU A 45 2.53 3.53 13.51
C LEU A 45 2.06 4.91 13.03
N PHE A 46 0.75 5.05 12.85
CA PHE A 46 0.16 6.30 12.39
C PHE A 46 -1.18 6.58 13.08
N ALA A 47 -1.64 7.80 12.94
CA ALA A 47 -2.95 8.26 13.37
C ALA A 47 -3.81 8.60 12.15
N CYS A 48 -5.09 8.22 12.17
CA CYS A 48 -6.04 8.56 11.10
C CYS A 48 -6.09 10.07 10.88
N GLY A 49 -5.90 10.52 9.64
CA GLY A 49 -5.89 11.94 9.27
C GLY A 49 -7.18 12.68 9.60
N GLY A 50 -8.31 11.97 9.67
CA GLY A 50 -9.61 12.54 10.07
C GLY A 50 -9.70 12.93 11.55
N ALA A 51 -8.79 12.43 12.41
CA ALA A 51 -8.88 12.63 13.86
C ALA A 51 -7.50 12.55 14.52
N MET A 52 -6.64 13.54 14.31
CA MET A 52 -5.29 13.56 14.88
C MET A 52 -4.91 14.95 15.43
N ALA A 53 -4.06 14.96 16.43
CA ALA A 53 -3.40 16.15 16.92
C ALA A 53 -1.89 15.94 16.94
N MET A 54 -1.12 16.97 16.55
CA MET A 54 0.33 16.92 16.50
C MET A 54 0.92 18.24 17.00
N ARG A 55 2.03 18.19 17.71
CA ARG A 55 2.76 19.39 18.08
C ARG A 55 3.20 20.15 16.83
N ALA A 56 2.96 21.45 16.78
CA ALA A 56 3.24 22.27 15.60
C ALA A 56 4.73 22.30 15.22
N ASP A 57 5.64 22.23 16.22
CA ASP A 57 7.08 22.16 15.95
C ASP A 57 7.49 20.83 15.31
N VAL A 58 6.87 19.72 15.73
CA VAL A 58 7.09 18.39 15.14
C VAL A 58 6.51 18.34 13.73
N PHE A 59 5.28 18.85 13.53
CA PHE A 59 4.66 18.93 12.20
C PHE A 59 5.55 19.67 11.20
N ARG A 60 6.09 20.83 11.58
CA ARG A 60 7.02 21.58 10.71
C ARG A 60 8.32 20.83 10.44
N LYS A 61 8.89 20.17 11.48
CA LYS A 61 10.14 19.40 11.33
C LYS A 61 9.96 18.17 10.43
N THR A 62 8.81 17.51 10.49
CA THR A 62 8.50 16.37 9.60
C THR A 62 8.16 16.80 8.18
N GLY A 63 8.00 18.09 7.91
CA GLY A 63 7.60 18.62 6.61
C GLY A 63 6.09 18.57 6.36
N GLY A 64 5.27 18.30 7.40
CA GLY A 64 3.81 18.24 7.27
C GLY A 64 3.31 17.07 6.43
N PHE A 65 2.12 17.20 5.88
CA PHE A 65 1.60 16.26 4.89
C PHE A 65 2.36 16.43 3.57
N ASP A 66 2.71 15.32 2.94
CA ASP A 66 3.36 15.34 1.65
C ASP A 66 2.30 15.49 0.54
N GLU A 67 2.35 16.60 -0.20
CA GLU A 67 1.38 16.98 -1.22
C GLU A 67 1.32 15.97 -2.38
N ASP A 68 2.39 15.20 -2.62
CA ASP A 68 2.44 14.16 -3.64
C ASP A 68 1.39 13.06 -3.42
N PHE A 69 0.90 12.87 -2.19
CA PHE A 69 -0.18 11.90 -1.91
C PHE A 69 -1.54 12.40 -2.38
N PHE A 70 -1.81 13.68 -2.38
CA PHE A 70 -3.11 14.31 -2.63
C PHE A 70 -4.16 13.91 -1.59
N ALA A 71 -4.49 12.62 -1.48
CA ALA A 71 -5.40 12.03 -0.50
C ALA A 71 -5.07 10.55 -0.31
N TYR A 72 -5.39 10.01 0.86
CA TYR A 72 -5.08 8.65 1.32
C TYR A 72 -3.58 8.39 1.49
N TYR A 73 -3.23 7.81 2.64
CA TYR A 73 -1.87 7.47 3.04
C TYR A 73 -0.95 8.66 3.36
N GLU A 74 -1.41 9.90 3.25
CA GLU A 74 -0.68 11.09 3.72
C GLU A 74 -0.46 11.04 5.24
N ASP A 75 -1.42 10.45 5.95
CA ASP A 75 -1.37 10.22 7.40
C ASP A 75 -0.46 9.05 7.79
N VAL A 76 -0.48 7.97 7.01
CA VAL A 76 0.43 6.83 7.17
C VAL A 76 1.88 7.28 6.96
N ASP A 77 2.14 8.02 5.90
CA ASP A 77 3.46 8.58 5.59
C ASP A 77 3.94 9.55 6.68
N LEU A 78 3.09 10.47 7.13
CA LEU A 78 3.42 11.40 8.21
C LEU A 78 3.69 10.67 9.52
N GLY A 79 2.90 9.65 9.84
CA GLY A 79 3.10 8.80 11.01
C GLY A 79 4.46 8.13 10.99
N TRP A 80 4.81 7.47 9.89
CA TRP A 80 6.10 6.80 9.74
C TRP A 80 7.27 7.78 9.80
N ARG A 81 7.21 8.91 9.08
CA ARG A 81 8.24 9.98 9.17
C ARG A 81 8.39 10.52 10.60
N THR A 82 7.30 10.61 11.35
CA THR A 82 7.33 10.98 12.77
C THR A 82 8.20 10.02 13.57
N TRP A 83 8.05 8.72 13.36
CA TRP A 83 8.89 7.69 13.98
C TRP A 83 10.33 7.75 13.52
N LEU A 84 10.58 7.88 12.21
CA LEU A 84 11.92 8.00 11.65
C LEU A 84 12.72 9.12 12.28
N MET A 85 12.09 10.24 12.61
CA MET A 85 12.72 11.41 13.23
C MET A 85 12.88 11.32 14.76
N GLY A 86 12.57 10.17 15.36
CA GLY A 86 12.75 9.93 16.79
C GLY A 86 11.58 10.36 17.67
N TYR A 87 10.45 10.77 17.08
CA TYR A 87 9.22 11.04 17.82
C TYR A 87 8.35 9.77 17.88
N SER A 88 7.22 9.84 18.57
CA SER A 88 6.27 8.73 18.68
C SER A 88 4.85 9.16 18.35
N VAL A 89 4.06 8.21 17.87
CA VAL A 89 2.63 8.33 17.65
C VAL A 89 1.92 7.49 18.70
N ARG A 90 0.91 8.07 19.35
CA ARG A 90 0.17 7.42 20.43
C ARG A 90 -1.33 7.49 20.18
N TYR A 91 -2.00 6.39 20.37
CA TYR A 91 -3.44 6.32 20.51
C TYR A 91 -3.84 6.74 21.93
N GLU A 92 -4.82 7.64 22.05
CA GLU A 92 -5.39 8.09 23.32
C GLU A 92 -6.90 7.80 23.36
N PRO A 93 -7.32 6.78 24.12
CA PRO A 93 -8.71 6.31 24.09
C PRO A 93 -9.74 7.32 24.64
N LYS A 94 -9.30 8.30 25.43
CA LYS A 94 -10.18 9.34 25.97
C LYS A 94 -10.46 10.46 24.99
N ALA A 95 -9.69 10.56 23.91
CA ALA A 95 -9.92 11.54 22.86
C ALA A 95 -10.83 10.90 21.80
N ILE A 96 -12.11 11.26 21.81
CA ILE A 96 -13.13 10.68 20.95
C ILE A 96 -13.56 11.66 19.87
N CYS A 97 -13.62 11.18 18.63
CA CYS A 97 -14.16 11.91 17.48
C CYS A 97 -15.17 11.04 16.72
N TYR A 98 -16.17 11.64 16.14
CA TYR A 98 -17.12 10.96 15.26
C TYR A 98 -16.78 11.31 13.82
N HIS A 99 -16.61 10.27 12.99
CA HIS A 99 -16.15 10.41 11.61
C HIS A 99 -17.26 10.02 10.63
N ASP A 100 -17.67 10.96 9.75
CA ASP A 100 -18.56 10.65 8.63
C ASP A 100 -17.76 10.09 7.48
N LEU A 101 -17.60 8.76 7.50
CA LEU A 101 -16.78 8.01 6.54
C LEU A 101 -17.15 8.33 5.08
N SER A 102 -16.12 8.52 4.26
CA SER A 102 -16.25 8.62 2.80
C SER A 102 -17.02 9.83 2.26
N SER A 103 -17.30 10.86 3.06
CA SER A 103 -18.02 12.04 2.58
C SER A 103 -17.35 12.73 1.38
N THR A 104 -16.02 12.74 1.35
CA THR A 104 -15.23 13.31 0.24
C THR A 104 -15.02 12.31 -0.90
N SER A 105 -14.72 11.06 -0.58
CA SER A 105 -14.39 10.02 -1.57
C SER A 105 -15.56 9.60 -2.46
N ARG A 106 -16.80 9.71 -1.97
CA ARG A 106 -18.01 9.47 -2.78
C ARG A 106 -18.10 10.36 -4.03
N ARG A 107 -17.35 11.49 -4.08
CA ARG A 107 -17.32 12.43 -5.21
C ARG A 107 -16.17 12.17 -6.20
N VAL A 108 -15.25 11.27 -5.86
CA VAL A 108 -14.08 10.94 -6.70
C VAL A 108 -14.42 9.75 -7.60
N PRO A 109 -14.13 9.80 -8.91
CA PRO A 109 -14.31 8.65 -9.80
C PRO A 109 -13.57 7.41 -9.26
N PRO A 110 -14.20 6.21 -9.31
CA PRO A 110 -13.62 4.98 -8.74
C PRO A 110 -12.21 4.66 -9.23
N GLU A 111 -11.92 4.87 -10.51
CA GLU A 111 -10.60 4.63 -11.10
C GLU A 111 -9.52 5.59 -10.56
N ARG A 112 -9.88 6.83 -10.27
CA ARG A 112 -8.95 7.81 -9.65
C ARG A 112 -8.69 7.43 -8.20
N LEU A 113 -9.76 7.09 -7.47
CA LEU A 113 -9.66 6.61 -6.10
C LEU A 113 -8.77 5.36 -6.03
N ARG A 114 -9.03 4.39 -6.91
CA ARG A 114 -8.23 3.17 -7.00
C ARG A 114 -6.75 3.46 -7.26
N ARG A 115 -6.44 4.39 -8.16
CA ARG A 115 -5.05 4.80 -8.44
C ARG A 115 -4.36 5.28 -7.18
N LEU A 116 -4.98 6.14 -6.37
CA LEU A 116 -4.41 6.62 -5.10
C LEU A 116 -4.20 5.47 -4.11
N GLN A 117 -5.19 4.58 -3.97
CA GLN A 117 -5.13 3.42 -3.07
C GLN A 117 -4.07 2.40 -3.43
N VAL A 118 -3.58 2.38 -4.68
CA VAL A 118 -2.51 1.47 -5.13
C VAL A 118 -1.16 2.18 -5.12
N ARG A 119 -1.09 3.41 -5.66
CA ARG A 119 0.15 4.20 -5.75
C ARG A 119 0.69 4.58 -4.38
N ASN A 120 -0.17 5.11 -3.53
CA ASN A 120 0.27 5.71 -2.28
C ASN A 120 0.91 4.72 -1.31
N PRO A 121 0.41 3.48 -1.11
CA PRO A 121 1.14 2.44 -0.37
C PRO A 121 2.55 2.17 -0.89
N LEU A 122 2.71 2.11 -2.23
CA LEU A 122 4.03 1.91 -2.85
C LEU A 122 4.98 3.07 -2.51
N LEU A 123 4.48 4.31 -2.59
CA LEU A 123 5.28 5.50 -2.25
C LEU A 123 5.62 5.57 -0.76
N VAL A 124 4.70 5.20 0.13
CA VAL A 124 4.97 5.12 1.58
C VAL A 124 6.15 4.18 1.84
N CYS A 125 6.11 2.97 1.30
CA CYS A 125 7.20 2.00 1.45
C CYS A 125 8.50 2.51 0.82
N PHE A 126 8.43 2.99 -0.41
CA PHE A 126 9.60 3.47 -1.16
C PHE A 126 10.34 4.58 -0.44
N LYS A 127 9.62 5.54 0.14
CA LYS A 127 10.23 6.69 0.82
C LYS A 127 10.74 6.36 2.22
N ASN A 128 10.06 5.46 2.95
CA ASN A 128 10.24 5.36 4.40
C ASN A 128 11.08 4.16 4.85
N TYR A 129 11.09 3.00 4.18
CA TYR A 129 12.01 1.91 4.54
C TYR A 129 13.48 2.37 4.42
N ASP A 130 14.37 1.84 5.27
CA ASP A 130 15.80 1.96 5.04
C ASP A 130 16.23 1.22 3.76
N ASP A 131 17.50 1.39 3.34
CA ASP A 131 17.94 0.83 2.06
C ASP A 131 17.96 -0.70 2.06
N ALA A 132 18.34 -1.32 3.18
CA ALA A 132 18.41 -2.77 3.29
C ALA A 132 17.02 -3.42 3.23
N ASN A 133 16.05 -2.84 3.94
CA ASN A 133 14.68 -3.35 3.93
C ASN A 133 13.96 -3.00 2.63
N LEU A 134 14.21 -1.82 2.04
CA LEU A 134 13.63 -1.48 0.74
C LEU A 134 14.08 -2.45 -0.35
N GLN A 135 15.34 -2.87 -0.38
CA GLN A 135 15.85 -3.86 -1.35
C GLN A 135 15.10 -5.20 -1.26
N ARG A 136 14.63 -5.59 -0.08
CA ARG A 136 13.80 -6.80 0.12
C ARG A 136 12.35 -6.56 -0.28
N VAL A 137 11.79 -5.42 0.13
CA VAL A 137 10.36 -5.13 -0.02
C VAL A 137 10.00 -4.69 -1.44
N LEU A 138 10.83 -3.87 -2.11
CA LEU A 138 10.49 -3.28 -3.41
C LEU A 138 10.15 -4.31 -4.50
N PRO A 139 10.97 -5.35 -4.73
CA PRO A 139 10.62 -6.38 -5.73
C PRO A 139 9.34 -7.13 -5.35
N THR A 140 9.16 -7.43 -4.05
CA THR A 140 7.99 -8.15 -3.55
C THR A 140 6.72 -7.33 -3.73
N MET A 141 6.69 -6.07 -3.27
CA MET A 141 5.51 -5.22 -3.35
C MET A 141 5.12 -4.89 -4.80
N THR A 142 6.09 -4.69 -5.68
CA THR A 142 5.81 -4.40 -7.10
C THR A 142 5.36 -5.64 -7.85
N GLY A 143 5.92 -6.81 -7.56
CA GLY A 143 5.45 -8.10 -8.07
C GLY A 143 4.01 -8.41 -7.65
N LEU A 144 3.66 -8.15 -6.39
CA LEU A 144 2.29 -8.31 -5.88
C LEU A 144 1.33 -7.29 -6.51
N ALA A 145 1.75 -6.04 -6.68
CA ALA A 145 0.94 -5.02 -7.34
C ALA A 145 0.68 -5.38 -8.81
N LEU A 146 1.68 -5.88 -9.54
CA LEU A 146 1.52 -6.38 -10.90
C LEU A 146 0.55 -7.57 -10.96
N ARG A 147 0.70 -8.55 -10.06
CA ARG A 147 -0.21 -9.70 -10.00
C ARG A 147 -1.65 -9.25 -9.76
N ARG A 148 -1.87 -8.32 -8.84
CA ARG A 148 -3.17 -7.74 -8.56
C ARG A 148 -3.75 -7.01 -9.77
N ALA A 149 -2.94 -6.20 -10.46
CA ALA A 149 -3.36 -5.54 -11.69
C ALA A 149 -3.87 -6.55 -12.73
N LEU A 150 -3.13 -7.64 -12.95
CA LEU A 150 -3.52 -8.72 -13.87
C LEU A 150 -4.82 -9.41 -13.45
N LEU A 151 -5.08 -9.60 -12.16
CA LEU A 151 -6.34 -10.14 -11.65
C LEU A 151 -7.52 -9.20 -11.97
N HIS A 152 -7.31 -7.90 -11.80
CA HIS A 152 -8.37 -6.89 -11.97
C HIS A 152 -8.57 -6.45 -13.43
N LEU A 153 -7.65 -6.74 -14.35
CA LEU A 153 -7.85 -6.45 -15.78
C LEU A 153 -9.01 -7.25 -16.39
N GLY A 154 -9.42 -8.33 -15.76
CA GLY A 154 -10.39 -9.28 -16.27
C GLY A 154 -9.76 -10.34 -17.17
N PRO A 155 -10.57 -11.14 -17.88
CA PRO A 155 -10.07 -12.22 -18.73
C PRO A 155 -9.24 -11.65 -19.88
N ILE A 156 -7.96 -12.03 -19.91
CA ILE A 156 -7.02 -11.68 -20.98
C ILE A 156 -7.02 -12.82 -22.00
N ASP A 157 -7.32 -12.53 -23.26
CA ASP A 157 -7.13 -13.49 -24.36
C ASP A 157 -5.62 -13.72 -24.56
N ARG A 158 -5.16 -14.89 -24.15
CA ARG A 158 -3.73 -15.27 -24.22
C ARG A 158 -3.37 -16.00 -25.50
N GLU A 159 -4.36 -16.45 -26.30
CA GLU A 159 -4.13 -17.19 -27.53
C GLU A 159 -3.16 -16.50 -28.50
N PRO A 160 -3.30 -15.17 -28.77
CA PRO A 160 -2.39 -14.48 -29.68
C PRO A 160 -0.91 -14.45 -29.23
N TYR A 161 -0.64 -14.79 -27.97
CA TYR A 161 0.70 -14.70 -27.34
C TYR A 161 1.29 -16.06 -26.99
N ARG A 162 0.68 -17.17 -27.46
CA ARG A 162 1.21 -18.52 -27.24
C ARG A 162 2.46 -18.75 -28.06
N ILE A 163 3.56 -19.09 -27.39
CA ILE A 163 4.85 -19.36 -28.04
C ILE A 163 4.84 -20.70 -28.77
N GLU A 164 4.05 -21.66 -28.27
CA GLU A 164 3.91 -22.99 -28.89
C GLU A 164 3.44 -22.90 -30.33
N ASP A 165 2.55 -21.93 -30.65
CA ASP A 165 2.00 -21.71 -31.97
C ASP A 165 3.02 -21.09 -32.94
N MET A 166 4.16 -20.58 -32.47
CA MET A 166 5.22 -20.06 -33.35
C MET A 166 5.86 -21.13 -34.23
N LYS A 167 5.77 -22.40 -33.84
CA LYS A 167 6.25 -23.54 -34.66
C LYS A 167 5.40 -23.83 -35.88
N THR A 168 4.17 -23.31 -35.91
CA THR A 168 3.18 -23.51 -36.94
C THR A 168 2.84 -22.21 -37.70
N LEU A 169 3.77 -21.23 -37.73
CA LEU A 169 3.56 -19.99 -38.46
C LEU A 169 3.25 -20.30 -39.95
N PRO A 170 2.14 -19.76 -40.51
CA PRO A 170 1.84 -19.93 -41.92
C PRO A 170 3.03 -19.46 -42.72
N GLY A 171 3.45 -20.27 -43.70
CA GLY A 171 4.56 -19.93 -44.59
C GLY A 171 4.41 -18.53 -45.18
N SER A 172 5.52 -17.93 -45.62
CA SER A 172 5.62 -16.57 -46.14
C SER A 172 4.83 -16.31 -47.47
N GLY A 173 3.92 -17.18 -47.84
CA GLY A 173 3.09 -17.05 -49.05
C GLY A 173 2.04 -15.94 -48.92
N PHE A 174 1.60 -15.41 -50.05
CA PHE A 174 0.59 -14.36 -50.20
C PHE A 174 -0.65 -14.54 -49.31
N TRP A 175 -1.14 -15.77 -49.16
CA TRP A 175 -2.27 -16.14 -48.32
C TRP A 175 -1.98 -16.08 -46.82
N GLY A 176 -0.74 -16.34 -46.42
CA GLY A 176 -0.31 -16.19 -45.02
C GLY A 176 -0.31 -14.72 -44.58
N LYS A 177 0.15 -13.82 -45.45
CA LYS A 177 0.12 -12.36 -45.21
C LYS A 177 -1.30 -11.82 -45.09
N TRP A 178 -2.24 -12.38 -45.86
CA TRP A 178 -3.65 -11.96 -45.84
C TRP A 178 -4.33 -12.40 -44.54
N LYS A 179 -4.11 -13.64 -44.10
CA LYS A 179 -4.61 -14.13 -42.80
C LYS A 179 -4.04 -13.35 -41.60
N LEU A 180 -2.73 -12.99 -41.64
CA LEU A 180 -2.12 -12.15 -40.63
C LEU A 180 -2.70 -10.72 -40.61
N GLY A 181 -2.99 -10.17 -41.80
CA GLY A 181 -3.61 -8.84 -41.92
C GLY A 181 -5.06 -8.83 -41.41
N TRP A 182 -5.78 -9.92 -41.54
CA TRP A 182 -7.14 -10.06 -41.04
C TRP A 182 -7.18 -10.29 -39.53
N ALA A 183 -6.28 -11.11 -38.98
CA ALA A 183 -6.14 -11.33 -37.55
C ALA A 183 -5.75 -10.06 -36.79
N LYS A 184 -4.99 -9.15 -37.42
CA LYS A 184 -4.64 -7.84 -36.86
C LYS A 184 -5.84 -6.86 -36.75
N ARG A 185 -6.94 -7.12 -37.44
CA ARG A 185 -8.03 -6.15 -37.64
C ARG A 185 -9.14 -6.19 -36.60
N THR A 186 -9.16 -7.13 -35.67
CA THR A 186 -10.42 -7.40 -34.96
C THR A 186 -10.31 -7.98 -33.56
N ARG A 187 -9.64 -7.38 -32.63
CA ARG A 187 -10.07 -7.60 -31.23
C ARG A 187 -9.65 -6.41 -30.39
N THR A 188 -10.52 -5.42 -30.27
CA THR A 188 -10.43 -4.46 -29.16
C THR A 188 -10.81 -5.23 -27.90
N GLN A 189 -9.81 -5.59 -27.10
CA GLN A 189 -10.06 -6.17 -25.80
C GLN A 189 -10.50 -5.05 -24.85
N VAL A 190 -11.71 -5.16 -24.32
CA VAL A 190 -12.17 -4.24 -23.26
C VAL A 190 -11.49 -4.67 -21.97
N VAL A 191 -10.60 -3.84 -21.48
CA VAL A 191 -9.94 -4.06 -20.17
C VAL A 191 -10.66 -3.28 -19.07
N ASN A 192 -10.70 -3.86 -17.87
CA ASN A 192 -11.28 -3.20 -16.70
C ASN A 192 -10.41 -2.02 -16.27
N ARG A 193 -11.03 -0.84 -16.12
CA ARG A 193 -10.36 0.40 -15.68
C ARG A 193 -9.66 0.29 -14.32
N VAL A 194 -10.14 -0.59 -13.44
CA VAL A 194 -9.52 -0.85 -12.14
C VAL A 194 -8.13 -1.46 -12.32
N GLY A 195 -8.00 -2.50 -13.16
CA GLY A 195 -6.69 -3.11 -13.45
C GLY A 195 -5.75 -2.16 -14.19
N VAL A 196 -6.30 -1.28 -15.05
CA VAL A 196 -5.50 -0.21 -15.69
C VAL A 196 -4.99 0.79 -14.67
N ALA A 197 -5.80 1.18 -13.68
CA ALA A 197 -5.37 2.07 -12.61
C ALA A 197 -4.22 1.47 -11.77
N ASP A 198 -4.27 0.16 -11.51
CA ASP A 198 -3.20 -0.56 -10.82
C ASP A 198 -1.89 -0.54 -11.64
N LEU A 199 -1.93 -0.76 -12.96
CA LEU A 199 -0.76 -0.66 -13.84
C LEU A 199 -0.19 0.75 -13.91
N LEU A 200 -1.05 1.76 -14.05
CA LEU A 200 -0.64 3.17 -14.07
C LEU A 200 0.03 3.62 -12.76
N SER A 201 -0.32 2.99 -11.64
CA SER A 201 0.33 3.26 -10.35
C SER A 201 1.77 2.76 -10.32
N LEU A 202 2.05 1.62 -10.97
CA LEU A 202 3.41 1.10 -11.13
C LEU A 202 4.22 1.95 -12.12
N ASP A 203 3.59 2.33 -13.24
CA ASP A 203 4.20 3.21 -14.24
C ASP A 203 4.61 4.55 -13.61
N GLU A 204 3.78 5.14 -12.75
CA GLU A 204 4.08 6.39 -12.05
C GLU A 204 5.25 6.23 -11.05
N LEU A 205 5.34 5.09 -10.34
CA LEU A 205 6.48 4.83 -9.45
C LEU A 205 7.80 4.79 -10.22
N TYR A 206 7.84 4.04 -11.31
CA TYR A 206 9.07 3.85 -12.08
C TYR A 206 9.37 5.01 -13.04
N GLY A 207 8.34 5.61 -13.64
CA GLY A 207 8.48 6.79 -14.50
C GLY A 207 8.88 8.06 -13.74
N GLY A 208 8.49 8.16 -12.47
CA GLY A 208 8.86 9.26 -11.57
C GLY A 208 10.11 8.99 -10.72
N TRP A 209 10.94 8.02 -11.09
CA TRP A 209 12.04 7.51 -10.26
C TRP A 209 12.94 8.59 -9.64
N ASP A 210 13.42 9.52 -10.41
CA ASP A 210 14.33 10.58 -9.93
C ASP A 210 13.64 11.49 -8.90
N HIS A 211 12.37 11.82 -9.13
CA HIS A 211 11.56 12.60 -8.19
C HIS A 211 11.39 11.83 -6.85
N TRP A 212 11.00 10.57 -6.92
CA TRP A 212 10.79 9.75 -5.73
C TRP A 212 12.10 9.48 -4.97
N MET A 213 13.21 9.31 -5.68
CA MET A 213 14.54 9.17 -5.08
C MET A 213 14.96 10.44 -4.35
N ALA A 214 14.73 11.62 -4.91
CA ALA A 214 15.01 12.89 -4.24
C ALA A 214 14.17 13.05 -2.95
N ARG A 215 12.86 12.71 -3.01
CA ARG A 215 11.99 12.69 -1.83
C ARG A 215 12.49 11.70 -0.78
N ARG A 216 12.83 10.47 -1.20
CA ARG A 216 13.41 9.47 -0.31
C ARG A 216 14.69 9.98 0.37
N GLN A 217 15.64 10.51 -0.39
CA GLN A 217 16.91 11.01 0.16
C GLN A 217 16.68 12.09 1.21
N SER A 218 15.74 13.00 0.98
CA SER A 218 15.37 14.05 1.95
C SER A 218 14.81 13.46 3.26
N ILE A 219 13.99 12.41 3.18
CA ILE A 219 13.43 11.73 4.36
C ILE A 219 14.52 10.92 5.08
N GLN A 220 15.31 10.15 4.34
CA GLN A 220 16.37 9.31 4.93
C GLN A 220 17.46 10.14 5.62
N ALA A 221 17.76 11.34 5.12
CA ALA A 221 18.69 12.28 5.76
C ALA A 221 18.22 12.73 7.17
N LEU A 222 16.91 12.67 7.44
CA LEU A 222 16.31 13.01 8.73
C LEU A 222 16.18 11.80 9.67
N ARG A 223 16.51 10.59 9.20
CA ARG A 223 16.36 9.35 9.95
C ARG A 223 17.22 9.34 11.21
N LYS A 224 16.59 9.03 12.36
CA LYS A 224 17.21 8.84 13.66
C LYS A 224 16.97 7.46 14.24
N ARG A 225 15.96 6.73 13.73
CA ARG A 225 15.62 5.37 14.18
C ARG A 225 15.79 4.37 13.04
N PRO A 226 16.38 3.21 13.30
CA PRO A 226 16.37 2.10 12.35
C PRO A 226 14.96 1.52 12.22
N ASP A 227 14.71 0.80 11.12
CA ASP A 227 13.43 0.14 10.91
C ASP A 227 13.12 -0.90 12.00
N SER A 228 14.12 -1.55 12.59
CA SER A 228 13.94 -2.51 13.69
C SER A 228 13.17 -1.97 14.90
N GLU A 229 13.21 -0.66 15.13
CA GLU A 229 12.41 0.01 16.18
C GLU A 229 10.99 0.36 15.72
N ILE A 230 10.73 0.36 14.42
CA ILE A 230 9.46 0.78 13.82
C ILE A 230 8.62 -0.42 13.37
N LEU A 231 9.25 -1.46 12.85
CA LEU A 231 8.58 -2.69 12.40
C LEU A 231 7.67 -3.34 13.47
N PRO A 232 7.99 -3.28 14.79
CA PRO A 232 7.08 -3.76 15.83
C PRO A 232 5.71 -3.04 15.91
N LEU A 233 5.54 -1.92 15.19
CA LEU A 233 4.28 -1.18 15.09
C LEU A 233 3.43 -1.59 13.89
N PHE A 234 3.95 -2.49 13.04
CA PHE A 234 3.19 -2.99 11.90
C PHE A 234 2.11 -3.95 12.37
N LEU A 235 0.95 -3.86 11.75
CA LEU A 235 -0.18 -4.75 12.01
C LEU A 235 -0.28 -5.78 10.91
N HIS A 236 -0.41 -7.07 11.29
CA HIS A 236 -0.54 -8.17 10.34
C HIS A 236 0.44 -8.06 9.16
N PRO A 237 1.79 -8.08 9.39
CA PRO A 237 2.79 -7.80 8.36
C PRO A 237 2.58 -8.59 7.06
N HIS A 238 2.13 -9.83 7.16
CA HIS A 238 1.91 -10.74 6.02
C HIS A 238 0.44 -10.82 5.57
N TRP A 239 -0.42 -9.90 6.03
CA TRP A 239 -1.82 -9.87 5.60
C TRP A 239 -1.96 -9.73 4.09
N ARG A 240 -2.83 -10.56 3.51
CA ARG A 240 -3.09 -10.61 2.06
C ARG A 240 -4.32 -9.80 1.71
N ILE A 241 -4.18 -8.94 0.72
CA ILE A 241 -5.29 -8.12 0.21
C ILE A 241 -6.15 -8.83 -0.84
N GLU A 242 -5.64 -9.94 -1.40
CA GLU A 242 -6.33 -10.76 -2.40
C GLU A 242 -6.46 -12.19 -1.91
N GLN A 243 -7.64 -12.78 -2.11
CA GLN A 243 -7.92 -14.17 -1.73
C GLN A 243 -7.59 -15.17 -2.85
N ASP A 244 -6.97 -14.71 -3.96
CA ASP A 244 -6.55 -15.54 -5.07
C ASP A 244 -5.40 -16.49 -4.66
N PRO A 245 -5.50 -17.81 -4.91
CA PRO A 245 -4.45 -18.77 -4.51
C PRO A 245 -3.10 -18.49 -5.16
N ALA A 246 -3.07 -18.01 -6.41
CA ALA A 246 -1.82 -17.69 -7.08
C ALA A 246 -1.20 -16.40 -6.53
N TYR A 247 -2.01 -15.43 -6.08
CA TYR A 247 -1.52 -14.28 -5.34
C TYR A 247 -0.88 -14.71 -4.02
N ALA A 248 -1.54 -15.60 -3.27
CA ALA A 248 -1.02 -16.12 -2.00
C ALA A 248 0.31 -16.89 -2.18
N SER A 249 0.38 -17.75 -3.20
CA SER A 249 1.60 -18.49 -3.56
C SER A 249 2.74 -17.55 -3.94
N LEU A 250 2.45 -16.51 -4.74
CA LEU A 250 3.44 -15.51 -5.13
C LEU A 250 3.95 -14.72 -3.93
N GLN A 251 3.04 -14.27 -3.04
CA GLN A 251 3.43 -13.54 -1.83
C GLN A 251 4.36 -14.37 -0.97
N ASN A 252 4.01 -15.63 -0.66
CA ASN A 252 4.84 -16.51 0.14
C ASN A 252 6.21 -16.74 -0.51
N GLY A 253 6.22 -17.03 -1.82
CA GLY A 253 7.48 -17.28 -2.56
C GLY A 253 8.38 -16.05 -2.60
N LEU A 254 7.84 -14.89 -2.90
CA LEU A 254 8.62 -13.65 -2.94
C LEU A 254 9.09 -13.23 -1.54
N SER A 255 8.22 -13.33 -0.51
CA SER A 255 8.60 -12.96 0.86
C SER A 255 9.75 -13.83 1.38
N ALA A 256 9.71 -15.14 1.12
CA ALA A 256 10.78 -16.04 1.49
C ALA A 256 12.06 -15.77 0.69
N PHE A 257 11.96 -15.66 -0.65
CA PHE A 257 13.11 -15.44 -1.53
C PHE A 257 13.83 -14.13 -1.25
N MET A 258 13.08 -13.06 -1.01
CA MET A 258 13.60 -11.71 -0.70
C MET A 258 13.87 -11.51 0.79
N GLN A 259 13.71 -12.55 1.63
CA GLN A 259 13.94 -12.49 3.07
C GLN A 259 13.10 -11.42 3.79
N VAL A 260 11.89 -11.15 3.30
CA VAL A 260 10.95 -10.22 3.95
C VAL A 260 10.47 -10.79 5.28
N ASP A 261 10.32 -12.12 5.37
CA ASP A 261 9.90 -12.81 6.60
C ASP A 261 10.88 -12.58 7.75
N ASP A 262 12.17 -12.48 7.45
CA ASP A 262 13.23 -12.23 8.44
C ASP A 262 13.13 -10.85 9.09
N MET A 263 12.54 -9.86 8.38
CA MET A 263 12.35 -8.52 8.92
C MET A 263 11.42 -8.49 10.14
N PHE A 264 10.52 -9.47 10.22
CA PHE A 264 9.50 -9.56 11.26
C PHE A 264 9.71 -10.73 12.22
N ALA A 265 10.73 -11.57 11.98
CA ALA A 265 11.04 -12.73 12.80
C ALA A 265 11.43 -12.30 14.23
N GLY A 266 10.76 -12.88 15.23
CA GLY A 266 11.04 -12.60 16.65
C GLY A 266 10.61 -11.22 17.16
N LEU A 267 9.95 -10.39 16.34
CA LEU A 267 9.43 -9.11 16.81
C LEU A 267 8.17 -9.32 17.65
N THR A 268 8.15 -8.71 18.82
CA THR A 268 6.90 -8.56 19.60
C THR A 268 6.11 -7.42 18.97
N ASN A 269 4.89 -7.73 18.50
CA ASN A 269 4.04 -6.71 17.91
C ASN A 269 3.52 -5.76 18.99
N LEU A 270 3.97 -4.50 18.98
CA LEU A 270 3.49 -3.45 19.87
C LEU A 270 2.07 -2.98 19.53
N GLY A 271 1.56 -3.34 18.36
CA GLY A 271 0.23 -3.03 17.86
C GLY A 271 -0.84 -4.06 18.25
N GLU A 272 -0.45 -5.26 18.63
CA GLU A 272 -1.35 -6.33 19.08
C GLU A 272 -1.12 -6.59 20.56
N GLU A 273 -2.15 -6.43 21.42
CA GLU A 273 -2.11 -7.03 22.73
C GLU A 273 -2.46 -8.52 22.57
N PRO A 274 -1.83 -9.42 23.33
CA PRO A 274 -2.35 -10.77 23.45
C PRO A 274 -3.80 -10.65 23.96
N ILE A 275 -4.72 -11.26 23.21
CA ILE A 275 -6.14 -11.40 23.55
C ILE A 275 -6.26 -12.25 24.79
#